data_f2b690d335f506321fde487469b0268a
#
_entry.id   f2b690d335f506321fde487469b0268a
#
_cell.length_a   1.000
_cell.length_b   1.000
_cell.length_c   1.000
_cell.angle_alpha   90.00
_cell.angle_beta   90.00
_cell.angle_gamma   90.00
#
_symmetry.space_group_name_H-M   'P 1'
#
loop_
_entity.id
_entity.type
_entity.pdbx_description
1 polymer ?
#
loop_
_entity_poly.entity_id
_entity_poly.type
_entity_poly.pdbx_seq_one_letter_code
_entity_poly.pdbx_strand_id
1 'polypeptide(L)'
;TQLYLISYYSDSLPVIITLVSIIGLAGYLFLSLYSMLNVTKLEITTRDLEVQHWHNKELQDMHDNLRTFKHDFNNIIQSIGGYLDKDDMDGLRKYYSGLLADCKITVNLAALDPNVINSPAIYNILSSKYYKANENNIVMNIESFLNLKEIEDNMKIYEFVRMFGILLDNAIEAAKECKKKEINVYFRKELNRHRLLIIVENTYKNKDVNIDKIFEKNYTSKNDKESHGLGLYEVRKILNRNNNLNLFTTKNSE
;
A
#
# COMPACT_ATOMS: atom_id res chain seq x y z
N THR A 1 41.58 -17.79 -21.56
CA THR A 1 42.31 -18.62 -22.60
C THR A 1 43.32 -17.79 -23.36
N GLN A 2 43.03 -16.60 -23.89
CA GLN A 2 44.00 -15.75 -24.62
C GLN A 2 45.15 -15.27 -23.72
N LEU A 3 44.90 -14.85 -22.49
CA LEU A 3 45.96 -14.44 -21.55
C LEU A 3 46.92 -15.61 -21.20
N TYR A 4 46.37 -16.82 -21.08
CA TYR A 4 47.17 -18.01 -20.83
C TYR A 4 48.07 -18.37 -22.03
N LEU A 5 47.55 -18.27 -23.25
CA LEU A 5 48.31 -18.49 -24.47
C LEU A 5 49.44 -17.46 -24.65
N ILE A 6 49.18 -16.19 -24.38
CA ILE A 6 50.18 -15.12 -24.42
C ILE A 6 51.29 -15.39 -23.39
N SER A 7 50.94 -15.78 -22.16
CA SER A 7 51.91 -16.07 -21.09
C SER A 7 52.74 -17.33 -21.38
N TYR A 8 52.15 -18.38 -21.98
CA TYR A 8 52.83 -19.64 -22.24
C TYR A 8 53.77 -19.57 -23.44
N TYR A 9 53.43 -18.78 -24.46
CA TYR A 9 54.21 -18.67 -25.72
C TYR A 9 54.93 -17.32 -25.86
N SER A 10 55.11 -16.55 -24.80
CA SER A 10 55.67 -15.18 -24.85
C SER A 10 57.02 -15.09 -25.52
N ASP A 11 57.88 -16.11 -25.36
CA ASP A 11 59.24 -16.12 -25.91
C ASP A 11 59.32 -16.55 -27.37
N SER A 12 58.22 -17.10 -27.93
CA SER A 12 58.21 -17.66 -29.30
C SER A 12 57.22 -16.96 -30.25
N LEU A 13 56.33 -16.10 -29.70
CA LEU A 13 55.33 -15.41 -30.52
C LEU A 13 55.89 -14.11 -31.13
N PRO A 14 55.68 -13.86 -32.43
CA PRO A 14 56.01 -12.58 -33.04
C PRO A 14 55.30 -11.42 -32.34
N VAL A 15 55.98 -10.31 -32.09
CA VAL A 15 55.48 -9.11 -31.44
C VAL A 15 54.15 -8.63 -32.05
N ILE A 16 53.96 -8.83 -33.36
CA ILE A 16 52.73 -8.48 -34.08
C ILE A 16 51.51 -9.25 -33.55
N ILE A 17 51.65 -10.56 -33.25
CA ILE A 17 50.53 -11.38 -32.76
C ILE A 17 50.11 -10.94 -31.35
N THR A 18 51.09 -10.60 -30.50
CA THR A 18 50.80 -10.09 -29.15
C THR A 18 50.10 -8.74 -29.21
N LEU A 19 50.50 -7.82 -30.08
CA LEU A 19 49.84 -6.53 -30.30
C LEU A 19 48.41 -6.69 -30.81
N VAL A 20 48.17 -7.56 -31.80
CA VAL A 20 46.83 -7.84 -32.32
C VAL A 20 45.93 -8.42 -31.23
N SER A 21 46.45 -9.30 -30.38
CA SER A 21 45.69 -9.88 -29.25
C SER A 21 45.30 -8.85 -28.21
N ILE A 22 46.20 -7.90 -27.89
CA ILE A 22 45.91 -6.80 -26.95
C ILE A 22 44.86 -5.86 -27.54
N ILE A 23 44.96 -5.50 -28.83
CA ILE A 23 43.96 -4.66 -29.50
C ILE A 23 42.59 -5.35 -29.53
N GLY A 24 42.57 -6.66 -29.84
CA GLY A 24 41.33 -7.45 -29.81
C GLY A 24 40.67 -7.50 -28.42
N LEU A 25 41.49 -7.69 -27.37
CA LEU A 25 41.00 -7.68 -25.99
C LEU A 25 40.44 -6.31 -25.60
N ALA A 26 41.15 -5.22 -25.93
CA ALA A 26 40.72 -3.86 -25.67
C ALA A 26 39.40 -3.53 -26.41
N GLY A 27 39.28 -3.94 -27.68
CA GLY A 27 38.06 -3.81 -28.46
C GLY A 27 36.88 -4.57 -27.85
N TYR A 28 37.10 -5.81 -27.39
CA TYR A 28 36.08 -6.59 -26.70
C TYR A 28 35.61 -5.93 -25.39
N LEU A 29 36.55 -5.46 -24.58
CA LEU A 29 36.20 -4.74 -23.33
C LEU A 29 35.43 -3.47 -23.61
N PHE A 30 35.83 -2.71 -24.63
CA PHE A 30 35.12 -1.49 -25.02
C PHE A 30 33.67 -1.79 -25.47
N LEU A 31 33.47 -2.78 -26.33
CA LEU A 31 32.16 -3.21 -26.79
C LEU A 31 31.29 -3.74 -25.63
N SER A 32 31.89 -4.51 -24.73
CA SER A 32 31.20 -5.03 -23.54
C SER A 32 30.72 -3.89 -22.62
N LEU A 33 31.59 -2.91 -22.35
CA LEU A 33 31.26 -1.73 -21.54
C LEU A 33 30.16 -0.87 -22.20
N TYR A 34 30.30 -0.65 -23.51
CA TYR A 34 29.29 0.09 -24.29
C TYR A 34 27.92 -0.60 -24.28
N SER A 35 27.90 -1.93 -24.47
CA SER A 35 26.67 -2.71 -24.37
C SER A 35 26.04 -2.64 -22.99
N MET A 36 26.85 -2.76 -21.93
CA MET A 36 26.38 -2.67 -20.55
C MET A 36 25.75 -1.30 -20.24
N LEU A 37 26.40 -0.21 -20.67
CA LEU A 37 25.87 1.15 -20.50
C LEU A 37 24.55 1.36 -21.24
N ASN A 38 24.41 0.84 -22.45
CA ASN A 38 23.17 0.94 -23.22
C ASN A 38 22.04 0.14 -22.58
N VAL A 39 22.30 -1.07 -22.08
CA VAL A 39 21.31 -1.88 -21.37
C VAL A 39 20.84 -1.17 -20.11
N THR A 40 21.77 -0.65 -19.30
CA THR A 40 21.43 0.10 -18.07
C THR A 40 20.61 1.33 -18.39
N LYS A 41 20.96 2.09 -19.45
CA LYS A 41 20.21 3.26 -19.87
C LYS A 41 18.79 2.90 -20.32
N LEU A 42 18.63 1.81 -21.05
CA LEU A 42 17.32 1.32 -21.48
C LEU A 42 16.46 0.93 -20.28
N GLU A 43 17.05 0.22 -19.32
CA GLU A 43 16.37 -0.22 -18.10
C GLU A 43 15.88 0.97 -17.24
N ILE A 44 16.71 2.01 -17.10
CA ILE A 44 16.30 3.24 -16.42
C ILE A 44 15.13 3.91 -17.16
N THR A 45 15.23 4.04 -18.48
CA THR A 45 14.18 4.71 -19.28
C THR A 45 12.85 3.94 -19.22
N THR A 46 12.87 2.61 -19.29
CA THR A 46 11.64 1.79 -19.15
C THR A 46 11.03 1.95 -17.77
N ARG A 47 11.83 1.98 -16.74
CA ARG A 47 11.37 2.18 -15.36
C ARG A 47 10.74 3.56 -15.16
N ASP A 48 11.32 4.61 -15.74
CA ASP A 48 10.77 5.96 -15.68
C ASP A 48 9.42 6.05 -16.42
N LEU A 49 9.29 5.36 -17.55
CA LEU A 49 8.02 5.28 -18.29
C LEU A 49 6.94 4.54 -17.50
N GLU A 50 7.29 3.46 -16.81
CA GLU A 50 6.36 2.74 -15.93
C GLU A 50 5.87 3.63 -14.78
N VAL A 51 6.78 4.36 -14.13
CA VAL A 51 6.43 5.30 -13.04
C VAL A 51 5.50 6.40 -13.57
N GLN A 52 5.79 6.98 -14.74
CA GLN A 52 4.93 7.98 -15.34
C GLN A 52 3.55 7.41 -15.72
N HIS A 53 3.49 6.18 -16.23
CA HIS A 53 2.22 5.53 -16.55
C HIS A 53 1.36 5.31 -15.30
N TRP A 54 1.96 4.85 -14.20
CA TRP A 54 1.29 4.69 -12.91
C TRP A 54 0.76 6.03 -12.38
N HIS A 55 1.56 7.07 -12.43
CA HIS A 55 1.16 8.41 -11.98
C HIS A 55 0.01 8.98 -12.82
N ASN A 56 0.07 8.82 -14.14
CA ASN A 56 -1.01 9.26 -15.02
C ASN A 56 -2.31 8.49 -14.77
N LYS A 57 -2.23 7.19 -14.49
CA LYS A 57 -3.39 6.38 -14.15
C LYS A 57 -4.01 6.85 -12.83
N GLU A 58 -3.20 7.10 -11.80
CA GLU A 58 -3.66 7.62 -10.51
C GLU A 58 -4.37 8.97 -10.67
N LEU A 59 -3.83 9.87 -11.50
CA LEU A 59 -4.47 11.16 -11.82
C LEU A 59 -5.81 10.98 -12.56
N GLN A 60 -5.90 10.02 -13.48
CA GLN A 60 -7.16 9.69 -14.14
C GLN A 60 -8.21 9.16 -13.16
N ASP A 61 -7.84 8.20 -12.32
CA ASP A 61 -8.73 7.64 -11.30
C ASP A 61 -9.23 8.73 -10.33
N MET A 62 -8.35 9.65 -9.93
CA MET A 62 -8.73 10.80 -9.11
C MET A 62 -9.67 11.77 -9.84
N HIS A 63 -9.42 12.04 -11.10
CA HIS A 63 -10.29 12.89 -11.94
C HIS A 63 -11.67 12.27 -12.12
N ASP A 64 -11.76 10.96 -12.36
CA ASP A 64 -13.02 10.25 -12.53
C ASP A 64 -13.81 10.21 -11.22
N ASN A 65 -13.14 10.03 -10.08
CA ASN A 65 -13.75 10.13 -8.76
C ASN A 65 -14.32 11.53 -8.49
N LEU A 66 -13.57 12.59 -8.83
CA LEU A 66 -14.05 13.97 -8.72
C LEU A 66 -15.26 14.25 -9.63
N ARG A 67 -15.25 13.69 -10.83
CA ARG A 67 -16.38 13.84 -11.76
C ARG A 67 -17.62 13.14 -11.22
N THR A 68 -17.49 11.95 -10.70
CA THR A 68 -18.59 11.20 -10.06
C THR A 68 -19.10 11.94 -8.84
N PHE A 69 -18.23 12.38 -7.96
CA PHE A 69 -18.61 13.20 -6.79
C PHE A 69 -19.37 14.47 -7.20
N LYS A 70 -18.89 15.21 -8.19
CA LYS A 70 -19.57 16.42 -8.70
C LYS A 70 -20.95 16.10 -9.24
N HIS A 71 -21.10 15.00 -9.97
CA HIS A 71 -22.38 14.54 -10.50
C HIS A 71 -23.35 14.21 -9.36
N ASP A 72 -22.93 13.44 -8.37
CA ASP A 72 -23.77 13.02 -7.25
C ASP A 72 -24.15 14.20 -6.34
N PHE A 73 -23.19 15.10 -6.10
CA PHE A 73 -23.45 16.33 -5.37
C PHE A 73 -24.50 17.22 -6.10
N ASN A 74 -24.39 17.37 -7.41
CA ASN A 74 -25.38 18.11 -8.20
C ASN A 74 -26.76 17.46 -8.12
N ASN A 75 -26.84 16.12 -8.16
CA ASN A 75 -28.12 15.39 -8.01
C ASN A 75 -28.76 15.63 -6.63
N ILE A 76 -27.94 15.65 -5.58
CA ILE A 76 -28.41 15.99 -4.22
C ILE A 76 -28.97 17.41 -4.18
N ILE A 77 -28.26 18.40 -4.71
CA ILE A 77 -28.71 19.80 -4.73
C ILE A 77 -29.98 19.96 -5.56
N GLN A 78 -30.06 19.32 -6.73
CA GLN A 78 -31.28 19.34 -7.57
C GLN A 78 -32.47 18.70 -6.87
N SER A 79 -32.26 17.59 -6.16
CA SER A 79 -33.31 16.92 -5.38
C SER A 79 -33.85 17.84 -4.26
N ILE A 80 -32.94 18.47 -3.53
CA ILE A 80 -33.32 19.46 -2.49
C ILE A 80 -34.12 20.62 -3.11
N GLY A 81 -33.62 21.17 -4.25
CA GLY A 81 -34.32 22.23 -4.98
C GLY A 81 -35.72 21.80 -5.42
N GLY A 82 -35.90 20.60 -5.94
CA GLY A 82 -37.18 20.06 -6.36
C GLY A 82 -38.21 19.91 -5.24
N TYR A 83 -37.79 19.62 -4.02
CA TYR A 83 -38.69 19.63 -2.83
C TYR A 83 -39.04 21.04 -2.40
N LEU A 84 -38.09 21.98 -2.42
CA LEU A 84 -38.30 23.39 -2.08
C LEU A 84 -39.23 24.07 -3.07
N ASP A 85 -39.08 23.84 -4.37
CA ASP A 85 -39.94 24.44 -5.41
C ASP A 85 -41.38 23.98 -5.33
N LYS A 86 -41.62 22.81 -4.75
CA LYS A 86 -42.97 22.24 -4.52
C LYS A 86 -43.54 22.51 -3.13
N ASP A 87 -42.78 23.21 -2.26
CA ASP A 87 -43.09 23.43 -0.86
C ASP A 87 -43.36 22.13 -0.06
N ASP A 88 -42.75 21.00 -0.54
CA ASP A 88 -42.86 19.67 0.07
C ASP A 88 -41.80 19.49 1.18
N MET A 89 -42.07 20.10 2.32
CA MET A 89 -41.19 20.05 3.49
C MET A 89 -41.15 18.66 4.15
N ASP A 90 -42.21 17.86 4.05
CA ASP A 90 -42.20 16.50 4.61
C ASP A 90 -41.40 15.53 3.74
N GLY A 91 -41.53 15.65 2.43
CA GLY A 91 -40.66 14.93 1.48
C GLY A 91 -39.17 15.28 1.64
N LEU A 92 -38.90 16.59 1.82
CA LEU A 92 -37.53 17.07 2.07
C LEU A 92 -36.92 16.49 3.37
N ARG A 93 -37.70 16.47 4.46
CA ARG A 93 -37.27 15.87 5.73
C ARG A 93 -36.99 14.39 5.61
N LYS A 94 -37.83 13.67 4.88
CA LYS A 94 -37.64 12.23 4.62
C LYS A 94 -36.38 11.97 3.75
N TYR A 95 -36.20 12.78 2.71
CA TYR A 95 -35.01 12.71 1.85
C TYR A 95 -33.72 13.03 2.65
N TYR A 96 -33.74 14.10 3.45
CA TYR A 96 -32.63 14.47 4.33
C TYR A 96 -32.29 13.39 5.37
N SER A 97 -33.31 12.76 5.98
CA SER A 97 -33.08 11.64 6.92
C SER A 97 -32.49 10.40 6.21
N GLY A 98 -32.88 10.14 4.97
CA GLY A 98 -32.26 9.10 4.13
C GLY A 98 -30.80 9.42 3.83
N LEU A 99 -30.53 10.65 3.36
CA LEU A 99 -29.18 11.16 3.15
C LEU A 99 -28.31 11.09 4.42
N LEU A 100 -28.86 11.45 5.59
CA LEU A 100 -28.15 11.31 6.86
C LEU A 100 -27.92 9.85 7.26
N ALA A 101 -28.82 8.92 6.91
CA ALA A 101 -28.61 7.50 7.15
C ALA A 101 -27.47 6.97 6.25
N ASP A 102 -27.45 7.38 4.97
CA ASP A 102 -26.37 7.10 4.05
C ASP A 102 -25.08 7.82 4.46
N CYS A 103 -25.17 9.07 4.93
CA CYS A 103 -24.05 9.80 5.53
C CYS A 103 -23.62 9.25 6.89
N LYS A 104 -24.43 8.54 7.65
CA LYS A 104 -23.98 7.84 8.87
C LYS A 104 -23.10 6.64 8.53
N ILE A 105 -23.28 6.05 7.37
CA ILE A 105 -22.26 5.19 6.75
C ILE A 105 -21.00 6.02 6.44
N THR A 106 -21.18 7.28 6.04
CA THR A 106 -20.10 8.25 5.71
C THR A 106 -19.55 8.99 6.95
N VAL A 107 -20.24 9.02 8.08
CA VAL A 107 -19.77 9.69 9.33
C VAL A 107 -18.70 8.88 10.05
N ASN A 108 -18.60 7.58 9.79
CA ASN A 108 -17.34 6.88 10.04
C ASN A 108 -16.20 7.36 9.10
N LEU A 109 -16.52 8.03 7.99
CA LEU A 109 -15.60 8.76 7.11
C LEU A 109 -15.23 10.16 7.63
N ALA A 110 -15.89 10.70 8.65
CA ALA A 110 -15.41 11.93 9.30
C ALA A 110 -14.05 11.74 9.99
N ALA A 111 -13.73 10.48 10.36
CA ALA A 111 -12.37 10.11 10.74
C ALA A 111 -11.41 10.09 9.54
N LEU A 112 -11.92 10.06 8.31
CA LEU A 112 -11.20 10.17 7.04
C LEU A 112 -11.27 11.59 6.46
N ASP A 113 -11.60 12.62 7.27
CA ASP A 113 -11.53 14.01 6.83
C ASP A 113 -10.10 14.30 6.35
N PRO A 114 -9.90 14.75 5.10
CA PRO A 114 -8.57 15.14 4.59
C PRO A 114 -7.85 16.18 5.44
N ASN A 115 -8.60 16.98 6.22
CA ASN A 115 -8.03 17.92 7.18
C ASN A 115 -7.49 17.23 8.45
N VAL A 116 -7.99 16.04 8.79
CA VAL A 116 -7.49 15.21 9.89
C VAL A 116 -6.37 14.29 9.40
N ILE A 117 -6.54 13.75 8.17
CA ILE A 117 -5.54 12.90 7.52
C ILE A 117 -4.73 13.75 6.55
N ASN A 118 -3.73 14.46 7.06
CA ASN A 118 -2.88 15.35 6.27
C ASN A 118 -1.89 14.62 5.34
N SER A 119 -2.02 13.29 5.15
CA SER A 119 -1.23 12.47 4.25
C SER A 119 -2.12 11.86 3.18
N PRO A 120 -2.00 12.27 1.91
CA PRO A 120 -2.79 11.69 0.81
C PRO A 120 -2.59 10.18 0.65
N ALA A 121 -1.39 9.68 0.88
CA ALA A 121 -1.08 8.26 0.76
C ALA A 121 -1.81 7.43 1.83
N ILE A 122 -1.86 7.93 3.08
CA ILE A 122 -2.57 7.26 4.18
C ILE A 122 -4.08 7.36 3.97
N TYR A 123 -4.56 8.51 3.51
CA TYR A 123 -5.97 8.69 3.16
C TYR A 123 -6.42 7.66 2.11
N ASN A 124 -5.67 7.53 1.02
CA ASN A 124 -6.02 6.63 -0.07
C ASN A 124 -6.07 5.17 0.38
N ILE A 125 -5.09 4.71 1.14
CA ILE A 125 -5.09 3.32 1.62
C ILE A 125 -6.23 3.07 2.60
N LEU A 126 -6.50 3.96 3.54
CA LEU A 126 -7.61 3.86 4.49
C LEU A 126 -8.96 3.85 3.78
N SER A 127 -9.19 4.79 2.87
CA SER A 127 -10.43 4.88 2.10
C SER A 127 -10.67 3.60 1.28
N SER A 128 -9.66 3.15 0.54
CA SER A 128 -9.75 1.91 -0.24
C SER A 128 -10.11 0.70 0.63
N LYS A 129 -9.48 0.56 1.81
CA LYS A 129 -9.76 -0.56 2.71
C LYS A 129 -11.09 -0.42 3.43
N TYR A 130 -11.51 0.80 3.74
CA TYR A 130 -12.84 1.08 4.28
C TYR A 130 -13.95 0.64 3.32
N TYR A 131 -13.87 1.03 2.05
CA TYR A 131 -14.84 0.60 1.04
C TYR A 131 -14.85 -0.92 0.87
N LYS A 132 -13.67 -1.56 0.81
CA LYS A 132 -13.56 -3.02 0.73
C LYS A 132 -14.16 -3.73 1.95
N ALA A 133 -14.01 -3.19 3.15
CA ALA A 133 -14.64 -3.69 4.37
C ALA A 133 -16.16 -3.57 4.28
N ASN A 134 -16.67 -2.41 3.87
CA ASN A 134 -18.10 -2.13 3.74
C ASN A 134 -18.78 -3.06 2.70
N GLU A 135 -18.16 -3.31 1.55
CA GLU A 135 -18.62 -4.29 0.54
C GLU A 135 -18.79 -5.70 1.11
N ASN A 136 -18.02 -6.06 2.14
CA ASN A 136 -18.11 -7.33 2.85
C ASN A 136 -18.98 -7.30 4.11
N ASN A 137 -19.75 -6.20 4.32
CA ASN A 137 -20.58 -5.94 5.50
C ASN A 137 -19.77 -5.96 6.81
N ILE A 138 -18.53 -5.47 6.77
CA ILE A 138 -17.64 -5.36 7.92
C ILE A 138 -17.71 -3.91 8.42
N VAL A 139 -18.02 -3.72 9.71
CA VAL A 139 -17.97 -2.41 10.35
C VAL A 139 -16.52 -2.06 10.63
N MET A 140 -16.03 -1.01 10.02
CA MET A 140 -14.66 -0.52 10.23
C MET A 140 -14.69 0.84 10.91
N ASN A 141 -14.21 0.89 12.15
CA ASN A 141 -14.11 2.10 12.94
C ASN A 141 -12.68 2.62 12.87
N ILE A 142 -12.51 3.92 12.63
CA ILE A 142 -11.21 4.56 12.53
C ILE A 142 -11.19 5.74 13.49
N GLU A 143 -10.20 5.78 14.38
CA GLU A 143 -9.98 6.88 15.31
C GLU A 143 -8.54 7.38 15.18
N SER A 144 -8.37 8.68 14.98
CA SER A 144 -7.05 9.30 14.91
C SER A 144 -6.92 10.43 15.93
N PHE A 145 -5.94 10.31 16.82
CA PHE A 145 -5.56 11.30 17.82
C PHE A 145 -4.15 11.85 17.55
N LEU A 146 -3.65 11.69 16.33
CA LEU A 146 -2.35 12.20 15.93
C LEU A 146 -2.42 12.79 14.52
N ASN A 147 -1.51 13.71 14.23
CA ASN A 147 -1.29 14.18 12.88
C ASN A 147 -0.58 13.06 12.09
N LEU A 148 -1.26 12.49 11.09
CA LEU A 148 -0.73 11.34 10.34
C LEU A 148 0.53 11.69 9.54
N LYS A 149 0.80 12.97 9.29
CA LYS A 149 2.07 13.41 8.70
C LYS A 149 3.28 13.05 9.58
N GLU A 150 3.10 12.93 10.90
CA GLU A 150 4.17 12.48 11.80
C GLU A 150 4.65 11.05 11.48
N ILE A 151 3.85 10.25 10.78
CA ILE A 151 4.27 8.91 10.30
C ILE A 151 5.32 9.05 9.21
N GLU A 152 5.15 10.02 8.31
CA GLU A 152 6.10 10.29 7.21
C GLU A 152 7.47 10.76 7.72
N ASP A 153 7.48 11.44 8.86
CA ASP A 153 8.72 11.91 9.51
C ASP A 153 9.51 10.74 10.15
N ASN A 154 8.83 9.62 10.45
CA ASN A 154 9.42 8.50 11.16
C ASN A 154 9.73 7.28 10.28
N MET A 155 9.10 7.17 9.10
CA MET A 155 9.36 6.09 8.16
C MET A 155 9.00 6.48 6.73
N LYS A 156 9.54 5.75 5.76
CA LYS A 156 9.22 5.95 4.35
C LYS A 156 7.74 5.62 4.10
N ILE A 157 7.00 6.59 3.58
CA ILE A 157 5.55 6.49 3.41
C ILE A 157 5.13 5.26 2.58
N TYR A 158 5.88 4.90 1.53
CA TYR A 158 5.55 3.75 0.70
C TYR A 158 5.69 2.42 1.46
N GLU A 159 6.67 2.31 2.39
CA GLU A 159 6.81 1.13 3.26
C GLU A 159 5.66 1.05 4.26
N PHE A 160 5.26 2.20 4.82
CA PHE A 160 4.09 2.29 5.69
C PHE A 160 2.82 1.84 4.99
N VAL A 161 2.52 2.42 3.84
CA VAL A 161 1.30 2.10 3.04
C VAL A 161 1.26 0.62 2.68
N ARG A 162 2.41 0.05 2.27
CA ARG A 162 2.51 -1.38 1.94
C ARG A 162 2.25 -2.25 3.17
N MET A 163 2.93 -1.98 4.28
CA MET A 163 2.77 -2.74 5.53
C MET A 163 1.35 -2.64 6.06
N PHE A 164 0.83 -1.42 6.15
CA PHE A 164 -0.49 -1.13 6.68
C PHE A 164 -1.60 -1.72 5.80
N GLY A 165 -1.44 -1.63 4.48
CA GLY A 165 -2.34 -2.27 3.52
C GLY A 165 -2.44 -3.78 3.71
N ILE A 166 -1.30 -4.46 3.92
CA ILE A 166 -1.26 -5.90 4.21
C ILE A 166 -1.98 -6.23 5.54
N LEU A 167 -1.76 -5.44 6.58
CA LEU A 167 -2.42 -5.64 7.88
C LEU A 167 -3.93 -5.48 7.77
N LEU A 168 -4.41 -4.45 7.06
CA LEU A 168 -5.83 -4.23 6.84
C LEU A 168 -6.46 -5.30 5.94
N ASP A 169 -5.77 -5.79 4.90
CA ASP A 169 -6.28 -6.91 4.10
C ASP A 169 -6.45 -8.17 4.94
N ASN A 170 -5.48 -8.49 5.79
CA ASN A 170 -5.59 -9.63 6.69
C ASN A 170 -6.73 -9.47 7.70
N ALA A 171 -6.93 -8.26 8.24
CA ALA A 171 -8.03 -7.95 9.15
C ALA A 171 -9.40 -8.12 8.46
N ILE A 172 -9.55 -7.63 7.22
CA ILE A 172 -10.78 -7.77 6.44
C ILE A 172 -11.07 -9.25 6.16
N GLU A 173 -10.07 -10.02 5.74
CA GLU A 173 -10.22 -11.44 5.47
C GLU A 173 -10.62 -12.22 6.73
N ALA A 174 -9.99 -11.94 7.86
CA ALA A 174 -10.31 -12.61 9.12
C ALA A 174 -11.73 -12.27 9.62
N ALA A 175 -12.13 -11.00 9.54
CA ALA A 175 -13.44 -10.53 9.98
C ALA A 175 -14.57 -11.02 9.07
N LYS A 176 -14.31 -11.26 7.77
CA LYS A 176 -15.29 -11.73 6.79
C LYS A 176 -15.97 -13.03 7.18
N GLU A 177 -15.23 -13.93 7.84
CA GLU A 177 -15.71 -15.24 8.26
C GLU A 177 -16.44 -15.23 9.61
N CYS A 178 -16.47 -14.09 10.31
CA CYS A 178 -17.06 -13.96 11.64
C CYS A 178 -18.55 -13.64 11.60
N LYS A 179 -19.26 -13.98 12.71
CA LYS A 179 -20.64 -13.54 12.92
C LYS A 179 -20.69 -12.03 13.23
N LYS A 180 -19.84 -11.56 14.13
CA LYS A 180 -19.60 -10.15 14.40
C LYS A 180 -18.44 -9.73 13.50
N LYS A 181 -18.71 -8.91 12.51
CA LYS A 181 -17.74 -8.43 11.52
C LYS A 181 -17.30 -7.02 11.89
N GLU A 182 -16.17 -6.91 12.57
CA GLU A 182 -15.72 -5.63 13.10
C GLU A 182 -14.20 -5.50 13.00
N ILE A 183 -13.76 -4.29 12.59
CA ILE A 183 -12.36 -3.88 12.55
C ILE A 183 -12.27 -2.50 13.20
N ASN A 184 -11.31 -2.33 14.12
CA ASN A 184 -11.02 -1.06 14.75
C ASN A 184 -9.58 -0.65 14.43
N VAL A 185 -9.39 0.59 14.01
CA VAL A 185 -8.10 1.17 13.68
C VAL A 185 -7.89 2.42 14.51
N TYR A 186 -6.80 2.44 15.28
CA TYR A 186 -6.47 3.56 16.15
C TYR A 186 -5.10 4.12 15.80
N PHE A 187 -5.02 5.42 15.69
CA PHE A 187 -3.77 6.17 15.58
C PHE A 187 -3.62 7.02 16.85
N ARG A 188 -2.65 6.71 17.68
CA ARG A 188 -2.44 7.34 18.98
C ARG A 188 -0.99 7.75 19.18
N LYS A 189 -0.78 8.76 20.03
CA LYS A 189 0.56 9.19 20.47
C LYS A 189 0.72 8.89 21.95
N GLU A 190 1.73 8.11 22.27
CA GLU A 190 2.12 7.83 23.66
C GLU A 190 3.11 8.90 24.13
N LEU A 191 2.58 9.98 24.74
CA LEU A 191 3.37 11.16 25.11
C LEU A 191 4.52 10.82 26.07
N ASN A 192 4.28 9.90 27.03
CA ASN A 192 5.27 9.53 28.04
C ASN A 192 6.46 8.73 27.47
N ARG A 193 6.33 8.18 26.27
CA ARG A 193 7.35 7.32 25.65
C ARG A 193 7.79 7.82 24.27
N HIS A 194 7.31 8.98 23.83
CA HIS A 194 7.57 9.54 22.51
C HIS A 194 7.38 8.54 21.36
N ARG A 195 6.27 7.77 21.40
CA ARG A 195 5.96 6.75 20.40
C ARG A 195 4.67 7.09 19.66
N LEU A 196 4.66 6.74 18.39
CA LEU A 196 3.43 6.64 17.61
C LEU A 196 2.93 5.20 17.72
N LEU A 197 1.68 5.03 18.07
CA LEU A 197 1.03 3.73 18.23
C LEU A 197 -0.09 3.61 17.20
N ILE A 198 0.03 2.58 16.35
CA ILE A 198 -0.97 2.24 15.35
C ILE A 198 -1.51 0.86 15.71
N ILE A 199 -2.80 0.77 15.96
CA ILE A 199 -3.46 -0.46 16.38
C ILE A 199 -4.48 -0.84 15.32
N VAL A 200 -4.43 -2.10 14.88
CA VAL A 200 -5.45 -2.72 14.04
C VAL A 200 -6.01 -3.91 14.81
N GLU A 201 -7.26 -3.81 15.21
CA GLU A 201 -7.99 -4.88 15.87
C GLU A 201 -9.05 -5.43 14.93
N ASN A 202 -9.24 -6.73 14.92
CA ASN A 202 -10.28 -7.36 14.12
C ASN A 202 -10.88 -8.57 14.82
N THR A 203 -12.12 -8.86 14.51
CA THR A 203 -12.73 -10.14 14.85
C THR A 203 -12.13 -11.26 14.01
N TYR A 204 -12.00 -12.45 14.56
CA TYR A 204 -11.48 -13.62 13.89
C TYR A 204 -12.21 -14.91 14.33
N LYS A 205 -12.29 -15.89 13.44
CA LYS A 205 -13.00 -17.16 13.69
C LYS A 205 -12.07 -18.28 14.16
N ASN A 206 -10.88 -18.35 13.56
CA ASN A 206 -9.94 -19.44 13.82
C ASN A 206 -9.17 -19.21 15.13
N LYS A 207 -9.57 -19.92 16.18
CA LYS A 207 -8.94 -19.83 17.52
C LYS A 207 -7.57 -20.54 17.60
N ASP A 208 -7.21 -21.35 16.62
CA ASP A 208 -5.98 -22.16 16.63
C ASP A 208 -4.79 -21.51 15.92
N VAL A 209 -4.93 -20.23 15.51
CA VAL A 209 -3.85 -19.49 14.87
C VAL A 209 -2.69 -19.32 15.86
N ASN A 210 -1.51 -19.80 15.47
CA ASN A 210 -0.28 -19.61 16.22
C ASN A 210 0.33 -18.25 15.92
N ILE A 211 0.21 -17.30 16.87
CA ILE A 211 0.67 -15.91 16.73
C ILE A 211 2.17 -15.83 16.49
N ASP A 212 2.97 -16.72 17.05
CA ASP A 212 4.43 -16.69 16.92
C ASP A 212 4.88 -17.02 15.49
N LYS A 213 4.07 -17.78 14.76
CA LYS A 213 4.38 -18.27 13.41
C LYS A 213 3.76 -17.47 12.27
N ILE A 214 2.81 -16.58 12.55
CA ILE A 214 2.08 -15.85 11.48
C ILE A 214 2.98 -15.00 10.59
N PHE A 215 4.19 -14.66 11.06
CA PHE A 215 5.18 -13.88 10.29
C PHE A 215 6.23 -14.76 9.60
N GLU A 216 6.13 -16.09 9.69
CA GLU A 216 7.02 -17.01 9.00
C GLU A 216 6.67 -17.06 7.50
N LYS A 217 7.70 -17.30 6.68
CA LYS A 217 7.50 -17.41 5.23
C LYS A 217 6.63 -18.64 4.91
N ASN A 218 5.64 -18.45 4.05
CA ASN A 218 4.70 -19.48 3.62
C ASN A 218 3.76 -20.02 4.74
N TYR A 219 3.70 -19.35 5.90
CA TYR A 219 2.71 -19.68 6.90
C TYR A 219 1.34 -19.12 6.47
N THR A 220 0.36 -19.99 6.33
CA THR A 220 -1.04 -19.63 6.08
C THR A 220 -1.95 -20.58 6.86
N SER A 221 -2.97 -20.03 7.48
CA SER A 221 -4.06 -20.81 8.08
C SER A 221 -5.22 -21.03 7.12
N LYS A 222 -5.07 -20.59 5.86
CA LYS A 222 -6.11 -20.65 4.82
C LYS A 222 -5.99 -21.93 4.03
N ASN A 223 -7.15 -22.51 3.69
CA ASN A 223 -7.22 -23.70 2.85
C ASN A 223 -7.01 -23.41 1.35
N ASP A 224 -6.98 -22.13 0.95
CA ASP A 224 -6.77 -21.71 -0.42
C ASP A 224 -5.30 -21.75 -0.82
N LYS A 225 -5.00 -22.58 -1.83
CA LYS A 225 -3.64 -22.74 -2.40
C LYS A 225 -3.09 -21.47 -3.07
N GLU A 226 -3.92 -20.46 -3.32
CA GLU A 226 -3.52 -19.20 -3.94
C GLU A 226 -2.97 -18.18 -2.93
N SER A 227 -3.28 -18.29 -1.65
CA SER A 227 -2.74 -17.41 -0.62
C SER A 227 -1.39 -17.91 -0.12
N HIS A 228 -0.31 -17.43 -0.70
CA HIS A 228 1.06 -17.90 -0.49
C HIS A 228 1.65 -17.59 0.89
N GLY A 229 0.91 -17.08 1.86
CA GLY A 229 1.42 -16.73 3.21
C GLY A 229 2.58 -15.71 3.19
N LEU A 230 2.66 -14.87 2.15
CA LEU A 230 3.76 -13.92 1.95
C LEU A 230 3.49 -12.55 2.56
N GLY A 231 2.22 -12.19 2.81
CA GLY A 231 1.87 -10.84 3.25
C GLY A 231 2.51 -10.46 4.59
N LEU A 232 2.25 -11.21 5.65
CA LEU A 232 2.83 -10.94 6.97
C LEU A 232 4.35 -11.15 7.02
N TYR A 233 4.89 -12.02 6.19
CA TYR A 233 6.33 -12.15 6.02
C TYR A 233 6.95 -10.87 5.41
N GLU A 234 6.28 -10.22 4.45
CA GLU A 234 6.73 -8.93 3.92
C GLU A 234 6.66 -7.81 4.99
N VAL A 235 5.63 -7.82 5.84
CA VAL A 235 5.57 -6.92 7.03
C VAL A 235 6.81 -7.11 7.89
N ARG A 236 7.18 -8.35 8.21
CA ARG A 236 8.39 -8.67 9.00
C ARG A 236 9.67 -8.15 8.33
N LYS A 237 9.77 -8.24 7.01
CA LYS A 237 10.92 -7.69 6.28
C LYS A 237 11.02 -6.17 6.39
N ILE A 238 9.89 -5.47 6.32
CA ILE A 238 9.85 -4.01 6.48
C ILE A 238 10.28 -3.63 7.90
N LEU A 239 9.77 -4.33 8.91
CA LEU A 239 10.16 -4.12 10.30
C LEU A 239 11.66 -4.33 10.52
N ASN A 240 12.24 -5.40 9.99
CA ASN A 240 13.67 -5.72 10.14
C ASN A 240 14.60 -4.69 9.47
N ARG A 241 14.09 -3.88 8.53
CA ARG A 241 14.85 -2.79 7.87
C ARG A 241 14.76 -1.47 8.62
N ASN A 242 13.80 -1.34 9.54
CA ASN A 242 13.51 -0.11 10.27
C ASN A 242 13.67 -0.37 11.77
N ASN A 243 14.82 -0.03 12.33
CA ASN A 243 15.18 -0.30 13.73
C ASN A 243 14.32 0.49 14.75
N ASN A 244 13.58 1.50 14.29
CA ASN A 244 12.68 2.33 15.11
C ASN A 244 11.25 1.78 15.16
N LEU A 245 10.95 0.68 14.45
CA LEU A 245 9.64 0.05 14.43
C LEU A 245 9.61 -1.24 15.26
N ASN A 246 8.54 -1.40 16.02
CA ASN A 246 8.22 -2.63 16.74
C ASN A 246 6.79 -3.04 16.44
N LEU A 247 6.55 -4.33 16.30
CA LEU A 247 5.22 -4.91 16.13
C LEU A 247 4.91 -5.85 17.27
N PHE A 248 3.74 -5.63 17.88
CA PHE A 248 3.20 -6.51 18.92
C PHE A 248 1.89 -7.10 18.43
N THR A 249 1.73 -8.39 18.60
CA THR A 249 0.50 -9.11 18.25
C THR A 249 -0.07 -9.74 19.51
N THR A 250 -1.34 -9.52 19.75
CA THR A 250 -2.06 -10.12 20.87
C THR A 250 -3.31 -10.81 20.35
N LYS A 251 -3.77 -11.79 21.09
CA LYS A 251 -4.98 -12.54 20.82
C LYS A 251 -5.83 -12.57 22.08
N ASN A 252 -7.03 -12.01 21.97
CA ASN A 252 -8.00 -12.06 23.06
C ASN A 252 -8.89 -13.29 22.88
N SER A 253 -9.11 -14.03 23.95
CA SER A 253 -9.90 -15.26 23.99
C SER A 253 -11.34 -14.97 24.45
N GLU A 254 -12.04 -13.99 23.81
CA GLU A 254 -13.49 -13.83 23.98
C GLU A 254 -14.29 -14.58 22.93
#